data_bf7368157240220bcf87a0307cdfb0dc
#
_entry.id   bf7368157240220bcf87a0307cdfb0dc
#
_cell.length_a   1.000
_cell.length_b   1.000
_cell.length_c   1.000
_cell.angle_alpha   90.00
_cell.angle_beta   90.00
_cell.angle_gamma   90.00
#
_symmetry.space_group_name_H-M   'P 1'
#
loop_
_entity.id
_entity.type
_entity.pdbx_description
1 polymer ?
#
loop_
_entity_poly.entity_id
_entity_poly.type
_entity_poly.pdbx_seq_one_letter_code
_entity_poly.pdbx_strand_id
1 'polypeptide(L)'
;MHILGHIDATVGMLLEDLLLIAEKAPKCKTWNYCDGFGFTGIVRDDETLLMIAADDEAKLTVNQLIKELSQYDPAQKVVLIEDYMWENFEKQDGHYFTYDEKLKSCCYEHICTDVRVPTEEQFAAYSKLEYVDLGLPVKWATCNLGASAPEEYGDYFAWGELKPKNKYTTDNYRFGSGVPFKKYQSDTKVVVKHLFRANETKTVGDNKSVLDAEDDAAAVQLGGKWHIPTPRDFRQLIDCCTWTWTSIHDVTGYIVQSEKKGYKDRWIFLPACGFKIDKSRADTQSGASYLTASLKKGGSDFAITLQFPHTASAGFWRRDTDPCFISHAGRYSGHAIRPVMG
;
A
#
# COMPACT_ATOMS: atom_id res chain seq x y z
N MET A 1 20.89 14.72 -7.36
CA MET A 1 21.42 14.97 -6.01
C MET A 1 21.07 13.71 -5.21
N HIS A 2 22.03 12.86 -4.89
CA HIS A 2 21.77 11.66 -4.09
C HIS A 2 21.62 12.12 -2.66
N ILE A 3 20.40 12.09 -2.15
CA ILE A 3 20.11 12.33 -0.74
C ILE A 3 20.41 10.99 -0.04
N LEU A 4 21.46 10.97 0.76
CA LEU A 4 21.78 9.83 1.60
C LEU A 4 20.93 9.99 2.88
N GLY A 5 20.00 9.07 3.10
CA GLY A 5 19.28 9.00 4.36
C GLY A 5 20.21 8.60 5.51
N HIS A 6 19.97 9.13 6.71
CA HIS A 6 20.75 8.85 7.90
C HIS A 6 20.14 7.68 8.66
N ILE A 7 20.89 6.59 8.75
CA ILE A 7 20.56 5.48 9.65
C ILE A 7 20.90 5.92 11.08
N ASP A 8 20.02 5.69 12.05
CA ASP A 8 20.22 6.18 13.41
C ASP A 8 20.58 7.67 13.43
N ALA A 9 19.65 8.53 13.01
CA ALA A 9 19.87 9.97 12.91
C ALA A 9 20.49 10.55 14.19
N THR A 10 21.53 11.35 14.01
CA THR A 10 22.13 12.13 15.09
C THR A 10 21.88 13.62 14.89
N VAL A 11 22.02 14.41 15.94
CA VAL A 11 21.94 15.87 15.87
C VAL A 11 22.84 16.42 14.76
N GLY A 12 24.07 15.95 14.65
CA GLY A 12 25.05 16.40 13.65
C GLY A 12 24.55 16.17 12.23
N MET A 13 24.05 14.95 11.94
CA MET A 13 23.51 14.60 10.61
C MET A 13 22.33 15.48 10.22
N LEU A 14 21.37 15.71 11.13
CA LEU A 14 20.23 16.55 10.86
C LEU A 14 20.62 18.02 10.69
N LEU A 15 21.62 18.50 11.46
CA LEU A 15 22.13 19.86 11.30
C LEU A 15 22.82 20.09 9.96
N GLU A 16 23.57 19.10 9.43
CA GLU A 16 24.17 19.18 8.10
C GLU A 16 23.11 19.41 7.01
N ASP A 17 22.03 18.64 7.02
CA ASP A 17 20.92 18.80 6.07
C ASP A 17 20.23 20.17 6.22
N LEU A 18 19.89 20.53 7.46
CA LEU A 18 19.19 21.78 7.76
C LEU A 18 20.01 23.02 7.40
N LEU A 19 21.33 23.01 7.61
CA LEU A 19 22.22 24.10 7.22
C LEU A 19 22.26 24.31 5.71
N LEU A 20 22.31 23.24 4.93
CA LEU A 20 22.22 23.31 3.46
C LEU A 20 20.88 23.90 2.98
N ILE A 21 19.78 23.56 3.67
CA ILE A 21 18.46 24.11 3.37
C ILE A 21 18.38 25.59 3.79
N ALA A 22 19.00 25.95 4.92
CA ALA A 22 19.00 27.31 5.44
C ALA A 22 19.69 28.30 4.50
N GLU A 23 20.66 27.87 3.69
CA GLU A 23 21.30 28.74 2.67
C GLU A 23 20.26 29.23 1.64
N LYS A 24 19.25 28.43 1.33
CA LYS A 24 18.21 28.75 0.34
C LYS A 24 16.92 29.26 0.95
N ALA A 25 16.49 28.69 2.07
CA ALA A 25 15.17 28.89 2.64
C ALA A 25 15.15 28.90 4.18
N PRO A 26 15.88 29.83 4.86
CA PRO A 26 16.06 29.79 6.31
C PRO A 26 14.77 30.00 7.12
N LYS A 27 13.74 30.57 6.51
CA LYS A 27 12.45 30.88 7.14
C LYS A 27 11.34 29.93 6.74
N CYS A 28 11.62 28.90 5.91
CA CYS A 28 10.60 27.91 5.58
C CYS A 28 10.21 27.11 6.82
N LYS A 29 8.96 26.68 6.85
CA LYS A 29 8.45 25.82 7.92
C LYS A 29 8.95 24.38 7.73
N THR A 30 9.12 23.68 8.82
CA THR A 30 9.49 22.27 8.83
C THR A 30 8.26 21.38 9.00
N TRP A 31 8.24 20.27 8.30
CA TRP A 31 7.15 19.30 8.37
C TRP A 31 7.70 17.88 8.38
N ASN A 32 6.89 16.97 8.91
CA ASN A 32 7.04 15.56 8.62
C ASN A 32 6.24 15.23 7.34
N TYR A 33 6.91 14.67 6.34
CA TYR A 33 6.29 14.38 5.04
C TYR A 33 5.21 13.27 5.14
N CYS A 34 5.39 12.32 6.06
CA CYS A 34 4.52 11.13 6.14
C CYS A 34 3.10 11.44 6.64
N ASP A 35 2.95 12.43 7.50
CA ASP A 35 1.67 12.76 8.14
C ASP A 35 1.23 14.23 7.99
N GLY A 36 2.10 15.09 7.46
CA GLY A 36 1.83 16.50 7.27
C GLY A 36 1.93 17.34 8.54
N PHE A 37 2.40 16.75 9.66
CA PHE A 37 2.63 17.50 10.90
C PHE A 37 3.92 18.32 10.86
N GLY A 38 3.92 19.46 11.48
CA GLY A 38 5.10 20.31 11.63
C GLY A 38 5.81 20.06 12.94
N PHE A 39 7.13 20.26 12.94
CA PHE A 39 7.90 20.18 14.18
C PHE A 39 7.58 21.35 15.09
N THR A 40 7.27 21.06 16.35
CA THR A 40 6.88 22.03 17.37
C THR A 40 7.89 22.17 18.47
N GLY A 41 8.77 21.17 18.69
CA GLY A 41 9.78 21.22 19.73
C GLY A 41 10.70 20.02 19.77
N ILE A 42 11.64 20.05 20.71
CA ILE A 42 12.55 18.96 21.02
C ILE A 42 12.54 18.75 22.54
N VAL A 43 12.39 17.51 22.95
CA VAL A 43 12.44 17.11 24.36
C VAL A 43 13.56 16.11 24.54
N ARG A 44 14.29 16.21 25.65
CA ARG A 44 15.31 15.25 26.02
C ARG A 44 14.70 14.12 26.84
N ASP A 45 14.97 12.90 26.42
CA ASP A 45 14.63 11.67 27.15
C ASP A 45 15.91 10.84 27.33
N ASP A 46 16.46 10.82 28.53
CA ASP A 46 17.73 10.21 28.89
C ASP A 46 18.87 10.50 27.87
N GLU A 47 19.26 9.50 27.08
CA GLU A 47 20.34 9.61 26.09
C GLU A 47 19.84 9.97 24.68
N THR A 48 18.52 10.12 24.50
CA THR A 48 17.89 10.35 23.19
C THR A 48 17.19 11.70 23.17
N LEU A 49 17.19 12.37 22.03
CA LEU A 49 16.37 13.55 21.77
C LEU A 49 15.14 13.14 21.01
N LEU A 50 14.02 13.67 21.44
CA LEU A 50 12.71 13.43 20.83
C LEU A 50 12.28 14.68 20.08
N MET A 51 12.20 14.62 18.75
CA MET A 51 11.59 15.67 17.95
C MET A 51 10.08 15.45 17.92
N ILE A 52 9.34 16.44 18.41
CA ILE A 52 7.88 16.38 18.50
C ILE A 52 7.28 17.01 17.25
N ALA A 53 6.48 16.23 16.53
CA ALA A 53 5.64 16.69 15.42
C ALA A 53 4.17 16.67 15.86
N ALA A 54 3.47 17.78 15.66
CA ALA A 54 2.05 17.93 16.01
C ALA A 54 1.34 18.78 14.94
N ASP A 55 0.04 18.55 14.77
CA ASP A 55 -0.80 19.35 13.88
C ASP A 55 -1.11 20.73 14.50
N ASP A 56 -0.05 21.51 14.70
CA ASP A 56 -0.13 22.85 15.28
C ASP A 56 0.34 23.92 14.29
N GLU A 57 -0.26 25.11 14.38
CA GLU A 57 0.16 26.28 13.62
C GLU A 57 1.56 26.80 14.03
N ALA A 58 2.05 26.39 15.20
CA ALA A 58 3.33 26.81 15.79
C ALA A 58 4.56 26.07 15.24
N LYS A 59 4.53 25.65 13.97
CA LYS A 59 5.63 24.95 13.31
C LYS A 59 6.93 25.72 13.34
N LEU A 60 8.02 25.06 13.77
CA LEU A 60 9.36 25.63 13.75
C LEU A 60 9.80 25.92 12.30
N THR A 61 10.48 27.03 12.11
CA THR A 61 11.21 27.28 10.87
C THR A 61 12.55 26.53 10.88
N VAL A 62 13.17 26.36 9.71
CA VAL A 62 14.50 25.76 9.59
C VAL A 62 15.49 26.38 10.55
N ASN A 63 15.58 27.73 10.61
CA ASN A 63 16.51 28.43 11.54
C ASN A 63 16.16 28.19 13.01
N GLN A 64 14.88 28.08 13.35
CA GLN A 64 14.48 27.78 14.73
C GLN A 64 14.87 26.36 15.11
N LEU A 65 14.64 25.39 14.21
CA LEU A 65 15.02 23.99 14.44
C LEU A 65 16.55 23.82 14.53
N ILE A 66 17.32 24.51 13.67
CA ILE A 66 18.79 24.56 13.78
C ILE A 66 19.22 25.08 15.16
N LYS A 67 18.61 26.16 15.61
CA LYS A 67 18.94 26.78 16.91
C LYS A 67 18.63 25.78 18.06
N GLU A 68 17.52 25.10 18.00
CA GLU A 68 17.16 24.09 19.01
C GLU A 68 18.15 22.92 19.01
N LEU A 69 18.40 22.31 17.84
CA LEU A 69 19.33 21.18 17.72
C LEU A 69 20.76 21.53 18.08
N SER A 70 21.23 22.76 17.79
CA SER A 70 22.60 23.20 18.07
C SER A 70 22.93 23.30 19.57
N GLN A 71 21.98 23.12 20.46
CA GLN A 71 22.19 23.10 21.90
C GLN A 71 22.65 21.75 22.42
N TYR A 72 22.60 20.71 21.58
CA TYR A 72 22.86 19.32 21.95
C TYR A 72 24.15 18.79 21.32
N ASP A 73 24.66 17.70 21.86
CA ASP A 73 25.84 17.02 21.33
C ASP A 73 25.54 16.52 19.89
N PRO A 74 26.41 16.81 18.90
CA PRO A 74 26.24 16.32 17.53
C PRO A 74 26.13 14.79 17.42
N ALA A 75 26.73 14.03 18.33
CA ALA A 75 26.66 12.58 18.36
C ALA A 75 25.38 12.04 19.03
N GLN A 76 24.57 12.89 19.63
CA GLN A 76 23.36 12.49 20.33
C GLN A 76 22.31 11.99 19.33
N LYS A 77 21.68 10.86 19.66
CA LYS A 77 20.62 10.27 18.85
C LYS A 77 19.36 11.11 18.89
N VAL A 78 18.70 11.22 17.74
CA VAL A 78 17.43 11.93 17.57
C VAL A 78 16.39 10.97 17.09
N VAL A 79 15.19 11.06 17.64
CA VAL A 79 14.06 10.25 17.28
C VAL A 79 12.83 11.14 17.07
N LEU A 80 12.04 10.85 16.04
CA LEU A 80 10.79 11.56 15.78
C LEU A 80 9.66 10.99 16.63
N ILE A 81 8.89 11.87 17.29
CA ILE A 81 7.65 11.52 17.98
C ILE A 81 6.51 12.38 17.45
N GLU A 82 5.42 11.75 17.11
CA GLU A 82 4.13 12.37 16.85
C GLU A 82 3.38 12.54 18.19
N ASP A 83 2.79 13.71 18.40
CA ASP A 83 2.22 14.11 19.71
C ASP A 83 1.14 13.14 20.25
N TYR A 84 0.41 12.46 19.36
CA TYR A 84 -0.62 11.50 19.76
C TYR A 84 -0.13 10.03 19.87
N MET A 85 1.17 9.76 19.63
CA MET A 85 1.74 8.42 19.53
C MET A 85 2.75 8.08 20.65
N TRP A 86 2.78 8.82 21.74
CA TRP A 86 3.72 8.61 22.85
C TRP A 86 3.76 7.16 23.39
N GLU A 87 2.67 6.41 23.28
CA GLU A 87 2.57 5.06 23.79
C GLU A 87 3.04 3.96 22.82
N ASN A 88 3.25 4.28 21.53
CA ASN A 88 3.57 3.32 20.47
C ASN A 88 4.81 3.70 19.67
N PHE A 89 5.82 4.16 20.37
CA PHE A 89 7.07 4.60 19.78
C PHE A 89 7.81 3.44 19.10
N GLU A 90 7.87 3.44 17.77
CA GLU A 90 8.72 2.55 16.98
C GLU A 90 9.96 3.32 16.51
N LYS A 91 11.13 2.73 16.73
CA LYS A 91 12.39 3.27 16.26
C LYS A 91 12.40 3.23 14.74
N GLN A 92 12.48 4.41 14.13
CA GLN A 92 12.54 4.54 12.67
C GLN A 92 14.00 4.61 12.22
N ASP A 93 14.33 3.85 11.16
CA ASP A 93 15.65 3.86 10.58
C ASP A 93 15.71 4.83 9.39
N GLY A 94 16.73 5.68 9.35
CA GLY A 94 17.01 6.58 8.24
C GLY A 94 16.15 7.84 8.16
N HIS A 95 16.65 8.91 8.71
CA HIS A 95 15.99 10.22 8.75
C HIS A 95 16.82 11.26 8.02
N TYR A 96 16.18 12.18 7.29
CA TYR A 96 16.84 13.30 6.65
C TYR A 96 15.89 14.46 6.41
N PHE A 97 16.44 15.64 6.23
CA PHE A 97 15.68 16.81 5.78
C PHE A 97 15.95 17.09 4.31
N THR A 98 14.91 17.45 3.57
CA THR A 98 14.99 17.89 2.19
C THR A 98 14.19 19.18 1.99
N TYR A 99 14.52 19.94 0.96
CA TYR A 99 13.75 21.13 0.58
C TYR A 99 12.88 20.83 -0.63
N ASP A 100 11.56 20.92 -0.46
CA ASP A 100 10.61 20.77 -1.55
C ASP A 100 10.41 22.12 -2.27
N GLU A 101 10.88 22.21 -3.50
CA GLU A 101 10.79 23.42 -4.33
C GLU A 101 9.35 23.80 -4.68
N LYS A 102 8.42 22.85 -4.77
CA LYS A 102 7.01 23.09 -5.09
C LYS A 102 6.25 23.63 -3.91
N LEU A 103 6.43 23.00 -2.76
CA LEU A 103 5.79 23.39 -1.50
C LEU A 103 6.53 24.56 -0.82
N LYS A 104 7.77 24.88 -1.24
CA LYS A 104 8.66 25.87 -0.60
C LYS A 104 8.81 25.64 0.90
N SER A 105 8.96 24.39 1.28
CA SER A 105 9.04 23.95 2.66
C SER A 105 10.18 22.97 2.88
N CYS A 106 10.63 22.87 4.12
CA CYS A 106 11.59 21.88 4.56
C CYS A 106 10.82 20.64 5.03
N CYS A 107 11.00 19.54 4.34
CA CYS A 107 10.35 18.29 4.67
C CYS A 107 11.34 17.33 5.35
N TYR A 108 10.90 16.72 6.44
CA TYR A 108 11.59 15.61 7.07
C TYR A 108 11.06 14.32 6.46
N GLU A 109 11.95 13.55 5.90
CA GLU A 109 11.60 12.30 5.22
C GLU A 109 12.24 11.12 5.96
N HIS A 110 11.48 10.04 6.03
CA HIS A 110 11.94 8.76 6.53
C HIS A 110 12.37 7.88 5.35
N ILE A 111 13.62 7.43 5.36
CA ILE A 111 14.09 6.41 4.42
C ILE A 111 14.27 5.11 5.19
N CYS A 112 13.64 4.07 4.69
CA CYS A 112 14.00 2.70 5.05
C CYS A 112 15.29 2.35 4.30
N THR A 113 16.43 2.40 4.99
CA THR A 113 17.76 2.31 4.38
C THR A 113 18.13 0.93 3.85
N ASP A 114 17.40 -0.10 4.23
CA ASP A 114 17.58 -1.46 3.71
C ASP A 114 16.92 -1.68 2.36
N VAL A 115 16.18 -0.70 1.85
CA VAL A 115 15.49 -0.81 0.58
C VAL A 115 16.31 -0.21 -0.53
N ARG A 116 16.94 -1.07 -1.28
CA ARG A 116 17.59 -0.71 -2.53
C ARG A 116 16.55 -0.67 -3.63
N VAL A 117 16.26 0.51 -4.14
CA VAL A 117 15.57 0.62 -5.44
C VAL A 117 16.46 -0.13 -6.45
N PRO A 118 15.93 -1.12 -7.19
CA PRO A 118 16.71 -1.90 -8.12
C PRO A 118 17.34 -1.00 -9.19
N THR A 119 18.56 -1.34 -9.60
CA THR A 119 19.16 -0.72 -10.79
C THR A 119 18.41 -1.16 -12.05
N GLU A 120 18.55 -0.42 -13.14
CA GLU A 120 17.98 -0.78 -14.45
C GLU A 120 18.38 -2.21 -14.87
N GLU A 121 19.62 -2.62 -14.59
CA GLU A 121 20.12 -3.95 -14.90
C GLU A 121 19.43 -5.04 -14.07
N GLN A 122 19.22 -4.78 -12.78
CA GLN A 122 18.46 -5.67 -11.87
C GLN A 122 16.99 -5.76 -12.28
N PHE A 123 16.38 -4.63 -12.66
CA PHE A 123 15.00 -4.61 -13.14
C PHE A 123 14.84 -5.36 -14.46
N ALA A 124 15.76 -5.17 -15.41
CA ALA A 124 15.78 -5.91 -16.67
C ALA A 124 15.98 -7.42 -16.49
N ALA A 125 16.74 -7.84 -15.47
CA ALA A 125 16.85 -9.25 -15.09
C ALA A 125 15.57 -9.79 -14.45
N TYR A 126 14.98 -9.02 -13.57
CA TYR A 126 13.69 -9.34 -12.91
C TYR A 126 12.56 -9.51 -13.94
N SER A 127 12.47 -8.61 -14.92
CA SER A 127 11.40 -8.62 -15.94
C SER A 127 11.41 -9.89 -16.83
N LYS A 128 12.49 -10.66 -16.82
CA LYS A 128 12.60 -11.95 -17.54
C LYS A 128 12.09 -13.14 -16.73
N LEU A 129 11.81 -12.95 -15.45
CA LEU A 129 11.32 -14.03 -14.59
C LEU A 129 9.80 -14.16 -14.75
N GLU A 130 9.30 -15.37 -14.64
CA GLU A 130 7.87 -15.62 -14.57
C GLU A 130 7.32 -15.35 -13.16
N TYR A 131 8.12 -15.68 -12.15
CA TYR A 131 7.78 -15.49 -10.75
C TYR A 131 9.02 -15.21 -9.89
N VAL A 132 8.77 -14.69 -8.69
CA VAL A 132 9.75 -14.55 -7.62
C VAL A 132 9.34 -15.37 -6.41
N ASP A 133 10.31 -16.12 -5.89
CA ASP A 133 10.20 -16.81 -4.61
C ASP A 133 10.74 -15.89 -3.51
N LEU A 134 9.86 -15.31 -2.70
CA LEU A 134 10.20 -14.42 -1.59
C LEU A 134 10.47 -15.17 -0.27
N GLY A 135 10.57 -16.51 -0.32
CA GLY A 135 10.66 -17.35 0.88
C GLY A 135 9.33 -17.43 1.65
N LEU A 136 8.22 -17.09 0.99
CA LEU A 136 6.86 -17.19 1.48
C LEU A 136 6.22 -18.51 0.99
N PRO A 137 5.07 -18.94 1.57
CA PRO A 137 4.40 -20.17 1.15
C PRO A 137 4.02 -20.22 -0.32
N VAL A 138 3.78 -19.07 -0.95
CA VAL A 138 3.48 -18.95 -2.39
C VAL A 138 4.57 -18.13 -3.09
N LYS A 139 4.76 -18.42 -4.38
CA LYS A 139 5.60 -17.62 -5.28
C LYS A 139 4.75 -16.59 -5.99
N TRP A 140 5.28 -15.40 -6.22
CA TRP A 140 4.55 -14.25 -6.77
C TRP A 140 4.92 -14.04 -8.24
N ALA A 141 3.93 -13.89 -9.10
CA ALA A 141 4.19 -13.51 -10.49
C ALA A 141 4.92 -12.16 -10.55
N THR A 142 5.79 -11.98 -11.53
CA THR A 142 6.49 -10.71 -11.78
C THR A 142 5.55 -9.64 -12.32
N CYS A 143 4.54 -10.04 -13.10
CA CYS A 143 3.59 -9.14 -13.75
C CYS A 143 2.17 -9.31 -13.21
N ASN A 144 1.36 -8.28 -13.35
CA ASN A 144 -0.09 -8.38 -13.17
C ASN A 144 -0.69 -9.24 -14.29
N LEU A 145 -1.84 -9.88 -14.05
CA LEU A 145 -2.54 -10.65 -15.07
C LEU A 145 -2.92 -9.75 -16.25
N GLY A 146 -2.57 -10.16 -17.46
CA GLY A 146 -2.74 -9.38 -18.69
C GLY A 146 -1.64 -8.34 -18.96
N ALA A 147 -0.61 -8.26 -18.11
CA ALA A 147 0.58 -7.43 -18.34
C ALA A 147 1.72 -8.23 -18.96
N SER A 148 2.57 -7.59 -19.74
CA SER A 148 3.78 -8.14 -20.35
C SER A 148 5.06 -7.65 -19.66
N ALA A 149 4.97 -6.58 -18.86
CA ALA A 149 6.08 -6.03 -18.09
C ALA A 149 5.64 -5.76 -16.63
N PRO A 150 6.57 -5.81 -15.65
CA PRO A 150 6.24 -5.69 -14.22
C PRO A 150 5.59 -4.37 -13.83
N GLU A 151 5.91 -3.28 -14.53
CA GLU A 151 5.37 -1.94 -14.31
C GLU A 151 4.01 -1.71 -14.98
N GLU A 152 3.61 -2.58 -15.92
CA GLU A 152 2.31 -2.45 -16.55
C GLU A 152 1.18 -2.80 -15.58
N TYR A 153 0.07 -2.05 -15.69
CA TYR A 153 -1.09 -2.26 -14.81
C TYR A 153 -1.81 -3.58 -15.05
N GLY A 154 -1.68 -4.15 -16.27
CA GLY A 154 -2.40 -5.33 -16.68
C GLY A 154 -3.89 -5.09 -16.89
N ASP A 155 -4.64 -6.18 -16.90
CA ASP A 155 -6.08 -6.19 -17.03
C ASP A 155 -6.78 -6.03 -15.69
N TYR A 156 -8.04 -5.53 -15.75
CA TYR A 156 -8.90 -5.41 -14.58
C TYR A 156 -9.99 -6.46 -14.64
N PHE A 157 -10.30 -7.05 -13.49
CA PHE A 157 -11.29 -8.12 -13.38
C PHE A 157 -12.30 -7.78 -12.30
N ALA A 158 -13.58 -8.04 -12.56
CA ALA A 158 -14.54 -8.17 -11.49
C ALA A 158 -14.36 -9.54 -10.81
N TRP A 159 -14.66 -9.65 -9.53
CA TRP A 159 -14.39 -10.86 -8.75
C TRP A 159 -15.12 -12.09 -9.32
N GLY A 160 -14.37 -13.13 -9.65
CA GLY A 160 -14.88 -14.36 -10.27
C GLY A 160 -15.20 -14.23 -11.77
N GLU A 161 -14.81 -13.14 -12.42
CA GLU A 161 -14.89 -13.02 -13.88
C GLU A 161 -13.53 -13.35 -14.52
N LEU A 162 -13.58 -14.03 -15.65
CA LEU A 162 -12.41 -14.59 -16.31
C LEU A 162 -11.80 -13.69 -17.39
N LYS A 163 -12.50 -12.62 -17.76
CA LYS A 163 -12.09 -11.70 -18.83
C LYS A 163 -12.29 -10.25 -18.40
N PRO A 164 -11.40 -9.32 -18.83
CA PRO A 164 -11.59 -7.91 -18.62
C PRO A 164 -12.81 -7.38 -19.37
N LYS A 165 -13.36 -6.25 -18.92
CA LYS A 165 -14.50 -5.57 -19.48
C LYS A 165 -14.22 -4.09 -19.73
N ASN A 166 -14.98 -3.47 -20.60
CA ASN A 166 -14.92 -2.03 -20.81
C ASN A 166 -15.72 -1.24 -19.76
N LYS A 167 -16.67 -1.91 -19.08
CA LYS A 167 -17.57 -1.29 -18.10
C LYS A 167 -17.78 -2.23 -16.91
N TYR A 168 -17.68 -1.68 -15.69
CA TYR A 168 -17.78 -2.43 -14.41
C TYR A 168 -18.95 -1.90 -13.60
N THR A 169 -20.11 -2.54 -13.72
CA THR A 169 -21.35 -2.18 -13.04
C THR A 169 -22.04 -3.43 -12.49
N THR A 170 -22.94 -3.22 -11.54
CA THR A 170 -23.79 -4.29 -11.01
C THR A 170 -24.59 -4.99 -12.11
N ASP A 171 -25.11 -4.24 -13.09
CA ASP A 171 -26.01 -4.78 -14.10
C ASP A 171 -25.34 -5.76 -15.08
N ASN A 172 -24.04 -5.61 -15.32
CA ASN A 172 -23.29 -6.48 -16.22
C ASN A 172 -22.39 -7.48 -15.48
N TYR A 173 -22.56 -7.61 -14.17
CA TYR A 173 -21.77 -8.54 -13.39
C TYR A 173 -22.27 -9.99 -13.60
N ARG A 174 -21.32 -10.90 -13.83
CA ARG A 174 -21.60 -12.30 -14.19
C ARG A 174 -22.52 -13.04 -13.22
N PHE A 175 -22.39 -12.79 -11.92
CA PHE A 175 -23.17 -13.47 -10.90
C PHE A 175 -24.46 -12.77 -10.50
N GLY A 176 -24.84 -11.68 -11.19
CA GLY A 176 -26.10 -10.97 -10.99
C GLY A 176 -25.94 -9.57 -10.40
N SER A 177 -26.98 -8.80 -10.45
CA SER A 177 -26.99 -7.36 -10.12
C SER A 177 -27.23 -7.04 -8.63
N GLY A 178 -27.19 -8.03 -7.77
CA GLY A 178 -27.39 -7.85 -6.32
C GLY A 178 -27.79 -9.14 -5.61
N VAL A 179 -28.10 -8.99 -4.32
CA VAL A 179 -28.50 -10.12 -3.44
C VAL A 179 -29.92 -10.59 -3.76
N PRO A 180 -30.15 -11.88 -3.94
CA PRO A 180 -29.18 -12.97 -3.93
C PRO A 180 -28.40 -13.08 -5.24
N PHE A 181 -27.10 -13.25 -5.13
CA PHE A 181 -26.25 -13.57 -6.27
C PHE A 181 -26.45 -15.04 -6.72
N LYS A 182 -26.15 -15.31 -7.99
CA LYS A 182 -26.28 -16.65 -8.58
C LYS A 182 -25.28 -17.68 -8.04
N LYS A 183 -24.13 -17.23 -7.56
CA LYS A 183 -23.04 -18.04 -6.98
C LYS A 183 -22.27 -17.21 -5.94
N TYR A 184 -21.67 -17.88 -4.97
CA TYR A 184 -20.92 -17.24 -3.88
C TYR A 184 -21.81 -16.32 -3.04
N GLN A 185 -22.93 -16.85 -2.60
CA GLN A 185 -23.94 -16.15 -1.81
C GLN A 185 -24.00 -16.76 -0.42
N SER A 186 -23.79 -15.92 0.62
CA SER A 186 -24.10 -16.29 1.99
C SER A 186 -25.59 -16.54 2.14
N ASP A 187 -25.98 -17.45 3.04
CA ASP A 187 -27.37 -17.73 3.32
C ASP A 187 -28.18 -16.45 3.54
N THR A 188 -29.16 -16.26 2.69
CA THR A 188 -29.98 -15.05 2.66
C THR A 188 -31.45 -15.46 2.62
N LYS A 189 -32.27 -14.85 3.47
CA LYS A 189 -33.73 -15.06 3.46
C LYS A 189 -34.36 -14.17 2.39
N VAL A 190 -35.00 -14.80 1.42
CA VAL A 190 -35.79 -14.12 0.38
C VAL A 190 -37.27 -14.42 0.53
N VAL A 191 -38.11 -13.42 0.34
CA VAL A 191 -39.57 -13.59 0.34
C VAL A 191 -40.04 -13.86 -1.08
N VAL A 192 -40.52 -15.07 -1.29
CA VAL A 192 -41.16 -15.45 -2.56
C VAL A 192 -42.64 -15.01 -2.49
N LYS A 193 -42.98 -13.98 -3.27
CA LYS A 193 -44.34 -13.49 -3.35
C LYS A 193 -45.16 -14.39 -4.25
N HIS A 194 -46.34 -14.78 -3.77
CA HIS A 194 -47.32 -15.57 -4.52
C HIS A 194 -48.59 -14.75 -4.76
N LEU A 195 -49.14 -14.83 -5.98
CA LEU A 195 -50.32 -14.04 -6.34
C LEU A 195 -51.61 -14.52 -5.65
N PHE A 196 -51.68 -15.84 -5.35
CA PHE A 196 -52.93 -16.48 -4.87
C PHE A 196 -52.72 -17.31 -3.57
N ARG A 197 -51.57 -17.22 -2.91
CA ARG A 197 -51.30 -17.89 -1.65
C ARG A 197 -50.37 -17.05 -0.76
N ALA A 198 -50.22 -17.45 0.49
CA ALA A 198 -49.30 -16.76 1.41
C ALA A 198 -47.86 -16.70 0.87
N ASN A 199 -47.19 -15.59 1.10
CA ASN A 199 -45.78 -15.43 0.78
C ASN A 199 -44.94 -16.47 1.57
N GLU A 200 -43.95 -17.04 0.92
CA GLU A 200 -43.05 -18.00 1.49
C GLU A 200 -41.66 -17.37 1.69
N THR A 201 -41.04 -17.62 2.84
CA THR A 201 -39.65 -17.22 3.06
C THR A 201 -38.74 -18.41 2.77
N LYS A 202 -37.85 -18.25 1.82
CA LYS A 202 -36.84 -19.27 1.46
C LYS A 202 -35.44 -18.77 1.84
N THR A 203 -34.60 -19.68 2.34
CA THR A 203 -33.18 -19.43 2.45
C THR A 203 -32.52 -19.82 1.14
N VAL A 204 -31.75 -18.91 0.55
CA VAL A 204 -30.97 -19.11 -0.67
C VAL A 204 -29.52 -18.75 -0.38
N GLY A 205 -28.62 -19.50 -1.00
CA GLY A 205 -27.17 -19.30 -0.85
C GLY A 205 -26.45 -20.64 -1.04
N ASP A 206 -25.20 -20.56 -1.47
CA ASP A 206 -24.29 -21.70 -1.55
C ASP A 206 -23.22 -21.67 -0.46
N ASN A 207 -23.22 -20.60 0.35
CA ASN A 207 -22.27 -20.32 1.44
C ASN A 207 -20.80 -20.38 1.01
N LYS A 208 -20.52 -20.30 -0.29
CA LYS A 208 -19.17 -20.19 -0.79
C LYS A 208 -18.70 -18.75 -0.70
N SER A 209 -17.51 -18.56 -0.20
CA SER A 209 -16.85 -17.25 -0.08
C SER A 209 -15.44 -17.23 -0.68
N VAL A 210 -15.01 -18.33 -1.29
CA VAL A 210 -13.72 -18.46 -1.97
C VAL A 210 -14.00 -18.95 -3.38
N LEU A 211 -13.26 -18.44 -4.38
CA LEU A 211 -13.41 -18.83 -5.77
C LEU A 211 -13.13 -20.31 -5.97
N ASP A 212 -13.99 -20.96 -6.73
CA ASP A 212 -13.68 -22.25 -7.34
C ASP A 212 -12.63 -22.03 -8.47
N ALA A 213 -11.80 -23.00 -8.76
CA ALA A 213 -10.73 -22.87 -9.76
C ALA A 213 -11.24 -22.48 -11.16
N GLU A 214 -12.46 -22.87 -11.50
CA GLU A 214 -13.14 -22.54 -12.78
C GLU A 214 -13.55 -21.05 -12.89
N ASP A 215 -13.60 -20.33 -11.77
CA ASP A 215 -13.94 -18.89 -11.68
C ASP A 215 -12.72 -18.04 -11.29
N ASP A 216 -11.56 -18.65 -11.13
CA ASP A 216 -10.30 -17.98 -10.86
C ASP A 216 -9.62 -17.60 -12.18
N ALA A 217 -9.54 -16.29 -12.47
CA ALA A 217 -8.98 -15.80 -13.73
C ALA A 217 -7.51 -16.19 -13.91
N ALA A 218 -6.71 -16.20 -12.85
CA ALA A 218 -5.31 -16.60 -12.92
C ALA A 218 -5.18 -18.10 -13.19
N ALA A 219 -5.97 -18.94 -12.52
CA ALA A 219 -5.98 -20.38 -12.74
C ALA A 219 -6.41 -20.73 -14.17
N VAL A 220 -7.43 -20.06 -14.69
CA VAL A 220 -7.97 -20.35 -16.04
C VAL A 220 -7.05 -19.83 -17.15
N GLN A 221 -6.42 -18.65 -16.98
CA GLN A 221 -5.60 -18.06 -18.04
C GLN A 221 -4.16 -18.57 -18.05
N LEU A 222 -3.55 -18.80 -16.87
CA LEU A 222 -2.17 -19.26 -16.76
C LEU A 222 -2.04 -20.77 -16.58
N GLY A 223 -3.10 -21.41 -16.06
CA GLY A 223 -3.11 -22.85 -15.82
C GLY A 223 -2.16 -23.31 -14.70
N GLY A 224 -1.90 -24.62 -14.63
CA GLY A 224 -0.98 -25.21 -13.68
C GLY A 224 -1.38 -24.97 -12.22
N LYS A 225 -0.48 -24.39 -11.44
CA LYS A 225 -0.68 -24.05 -10.03
C LYS A 225 -0.96 -22.55 -9.77
N TRP A 226 -1.15 -21.78 -10.84
CA TRP A 226 -1.46 -20.37 -10.71
C TRP A 226 -2.87 -20.13 -10.19
N HIS A 227 -3.01 -19.15 -9.30
CA HIS A 227 -4.31 -18.74 -8.77
C HIS A 227 -4.26 -17.28 -8.28
N ILE A 228 -5.43 -16.70 -8.01
CA ILE A 228 -5.56 -15.40 -7.35
C ILE A 228 -5.16 -15.57 -5.89
N PRO A 229 -4.32 -14.66 -5.32
CA PRO A 229 -3.88 -14.78 -3.94
C PRO A 229 -5.04 -14.75 -2.94
N THR A 230 -4.89 -15.45 -1.84
CA THR A 230 -5.81 -15.36 -0.71
C THR A 230 -5.50 -14.10 0.14
N PRO A 231 -6.42 -13.66 1.02
CA PRO A 231 -6.11 -12.61 2.00
C PRO A 231 -4.92 -12.97 2.91
N ARG A 232 -4.69 -14.27 3.16
CA ARG A 232 -3.55 -14.75 3.95
C ARG A 232 -2.24 -14.55 3.21
N ASP A 233 -2.19 -14.77 1.91
CA ASP A 233 -0.97 -14.57 1.12
C ASP A 233 -0.55 -13.10 1.12
N PHE A 234 -1.49 -12.17 0.94
CA PHE A 234 -1.21 -10.75 1.09
C PHE A 234 -0.82 -10.36 2.51
N ARG A 235 -1.44 -10.96 3.54
CA ARG A 235 -1.03 -10.71 4.93
C ARG A 235 0.43 -11.11 5.15
N GLN A 236 0.85 -12.25 4.62
CA GLN A 236 2.23 -12.70 4.72
C GLN A 236 3.20 -11.76 3.97
N LEU A 237 2.75 -11.21 2.84
CA LEU A 237 3.52 -10.22 2.09
C LEU A 237 3.69 -8.92 2.92
N ILE A 238 2.63 -8.48 3.61
CA ILE A 238 2.67 -7.32 4.51
C ILE A 238 3.59 -7.58 5.71
N ASP A 239 3.43 -8.72 6.37
CA ASP A 239 4.10 -9.03 7.64
C ASP A 239 5.58 -9.43 7.48
N CYS A 240 6.01 -9.84 6.26
CA CYS A 240 7.32 -10.45 6.03
C CYS A 240 8.18 -9.73 4.98
N CYS A 241 7.73 -8.59 4.49
CA CYS A 241 8.45 -7.84 3.46
C CYS A 241 8.48 -6.35 3.80
N THR A 242 9.55 -5.70 3.41
CA THR A 242 9.66 -4.24 3.40
C THR A 242 9.00 -3.67 2.15
N TRP A 243 8.26 -2.57 2.30
CA TRP A 243 7.51 -1.91 1.24
C TRP A 243 8.05 -0.52 0.97
N THR A 244 8.59 -0.28 -0.23
CA THR A 244 9.15 1.01 -0.62
C THR A 244 8.36 1.60 -1.77
N TRP A 245 7.81 2.79 -1.54
CA TRP A 245 7.17 3.57 -2.59
C TRP A 245 8.21 4.16 -3.53
N THR A 246 8.07 3.91 -4.82
CA THR A 246 9.02 4.38 -5.84
C THR A 246 8.35 4.51 -7.20
N SER A 247 9.12 4.94 -8.19
CA SER A 247 8.71 4.96 -9.59
C SER A 247 9.70 4.16 -10.43
N ILE A 248 9.19 3.31 -11.31
CA ILE A 248 9.94 2.54 -12.29
C ILE A 248 9.35 2.84 -13.67
N HIS A 249 10.16 3.31 -14.62
CA HIS A 249 9.73 3.71 -15.96
C HIS A 249 8.50 4.64 -15.93
N ASP A 250 8.52 5.66 -15.06
CA ASP A 250 7.43 6.61 -14.84
C ASP A 250 6.13 6.01 -14.27
N VAL A 251 6.14 4.76 -13.82
CA VAL A 251 5.02 4.12 -13.14
C VAL A 251 5.31 4.01 -11.66
N THR A 252 4.49 4.67 -10.84
CA THR A 252 4.59 4.60 -9.38
C THR A 252 4.05 3.28 -8.85
N GLY A 253 4.58 2.85 -7.72
CA GLY A 253 4.18 1.61 -7.07
C GLY A 253 5.06 1.28 -5.87
N TYR A 254 4.88 0.10 -5.33
CA TYR A 254 5.72 -0.44 -4.26
C TYR A 254 6.71 -1.48 -4.78
N ILE A 255 8.00 -1.33 -4.43
CA ILE A 255 8.90 -2.46 -4.35
C ILE A 255 8.63 -3.16 -3.02
N VAL A 256 8.37 -4.46 -3.09
CA VAL A 256 8.08 -5.31 -1.94
C VAL A 256 9.19 -6.33 -1.82
N GLN A 257 10.10 -6.12 -0.88
CA GLN A 257 11.33 -6.89 -0.71
C GLN A 257 11.22 -7.83 0.48
N SER A 258 11.67 -9.07 0.32
CA SER A 258 11.62 -10.07 1.37
C SER A 258 12.59 -9.76 2.52
N GLU A 259 12.12 -9.93 3.76
CA GLU A 259 12.96 -9.89 4.95
C GLU A 259 13.40 -11.29 5.42
N LYS A 260 12.97 -12.33 4.72
CA LYS A 260 13.31 -13.71 5.06
C LYS A 260 14.80 -13.98 4.84
N LYS A 261 15.43 -14.65 5.80
CA LYS A 261 16.83 -15.07 5.69
C LYS A 261 17.04 -15.94 4.44
N GLY A 262 17.98 -15.55 3.59
CA GLY A 262 18.27 -16.20 2.32
C GLY A 262 17.41 -15.73 1.14
N TYR A 263 16.53 -14.75 1.35
CA TYR A 263 15.66 -14.18 0.32
C TYR A 263 15.68 -12.64 0.30
N LYS A 264 16.52 -11.99 1.09
CA LYS A 264 16.58 -10.52 1.22
C LYS A 264 16.97 -9.78 -0.08
N ASP A 265 17.54 -10.48 -1.04
CA ASP A 265 17.87 -9.98 -2.37
C ASP A 265 16.70 -10.06 -3.35
N ARG A 266 15.55 -10.60 -2.92
CA ARG A 266 14.39 -10.86 -3.77
C ARG A 266 13.25 -9.91 -3.47
N TRP A 267 12.65 -9.42 -4.52
CA TRP A 267 11.60 -8.40 -4.47
C TRP A 267 10.61 -8.57 -5.63
N ILE A 268 9.44 -7.98 -5.50
CA ILE A 268 8.47 -7.78 -6.58
C ILE A 268 8.10 -6.30 -6.67
N PHE A 269 7.64 -5.85 -7.83
CA PHE A 269 7.09 -4.51 -7.99
C PHE A 269 5.57 -4.60 -8.14
N LEU A 270 4.83 -3.87 -7.31
CA LEU A 270 3.37 -3.74 -7.38
C LEU A 270 3.02 -2.34 -7.84
N PRO A 271 2.66 -2.14 -9.14
CA PRO A 271 2.32 -0.82 -9.65
C PRO A 271 1.03 -0.25 -9.03
N ALA A 272 0.98 1.08 -8.89
CA ALA A 272 -0.19 1.82 -8.45
C ALA A 272 -1.23 1.89 -9.58
N CYS A 273 -1.84 0.76 -9.86
CA CYS A 273 -2.75 0.57 -10.99
C CYS A 273 -4.17 1.10 -10.74
N GLY A 274 -4.50 1.59 -9.52
CA GLY A 274 -5.85 2.03 -9.19
C GLY A 274 -6.88 0.90 -9.25
N PHE A 275 -8.09 1.25 -9.66
CA PHE A 275 -9.23 0.32 -9.87
C PHE A 275 -10.20 0.90 -10.91
N LYS A 276 -11.20 0.12 -11.34
CA LYS A 276 -12.21 0.57 -12.28
C LYS A 276 -13.63 0.50 -11.71
N ILE A 277 -14.38 1.58 -11.86
CA ILE A 277 -15.82 1.62 -11.64
C ILE A 277 -16.47 2.23 -12.90
N ASP A 278 -17.55 1.63 -13.36
CA ASP A 278 -18.16 1.96 -14.64
C ASP A 278 -17.13 1.91 -15.78
N LYS A 279 -16.92 2.99 -16.50
CA LYS A 279 -15.89 3.13 -17.55
C LYS A 279 -14.62 3.82 -17.05
N SER A 280 -14.67 4.37 -15.84
CA SER A 280 -13.62 5.21 -15.28
C SER A 280 -12.58 4.38 -14.53
N ARG A 281 -11.33 4.82 -14.62
CA ARG A 281 -10.23 4.36 -13.79
C ARG A 281 -9.94 5.42 -12.73
N ALA A 282 -9.83 5.01 -11.49
CA ALA A 282 -9.52 5.88 -10.35
C ALA A 282 -8.16 5.48 -9.72
N ASP A 283 -7.54 6.41 -9.03
CA ASP A 283 -6.34 6.23 -8.17
C ASP A 283 -5.10 5.66 -8.88
N THR A 284 -5.01 5.72 -10.21
CA THR A 284 -3.77 5.37 -10.91
C THR A 284 -2.65 6.33 -10.55
N GLN A 285 -1.43 5.79 -10.40
CA GLN A 285 -0.22 6.51 -9.95
C GLN A 285 -0.26 6.96 -8.47
N SER A 286 -1.39 6.80 -7.78
CA SER A 286 -1.53 7.20 -6.38
C SER A 286 -1.95 6.05 -5.46
N GLY A 287 -2.44 4.95 -6.00
CA GLY A 287 -2.87 3.80 -5.22
C GLY A 287 -3.18 2.60 -6.08
N ALA A 288 -3.54 1.50 -5.45
CA ALA A 288 -3.98 0.29 -6.14
C ALA A 288 -4.99 -0.51 -5.33
N SER A 289 -5.74 -1.35 -6.04
CA SER A 289 -6.59 -2.36 -5.45
C SER A 289 -6.38 -3.68 -6.19
N TYR A 290 -5.90 -4.69 -5.45
CA TYR A 290 -5.63 -6.04 -5.95
C TYR A 290 -6.64 -7.02 -5.38
N LEU A 291 -7.23 -7.87 -6.24
CA LEU A 291 -8.18 -8.90 -5.82
C LEU A 291 -7.52 -9.99 -4.99
N THR A 292 -8.29 -10.50 -4.04
CA THR A 292 -8.07 -11.82 -3.45
C THR A 292 -9.11 -12.82 -3.94
N ALA A 293 -8.83 -14.09 -3.76
CA ALA A 293 -9.77 -15.19 -4.10
C ALA A 293 -10.99 -15.25 -3.16
N SER A 294 -11.16 -14.30 -2.23
CA SER A 294 -12.15 -14.41 -1.15
C SER A 294 -13.13 -13.24 -1.11
N LEU A 295 -14.38 -13.54 -0.73
CA LEU A 295 -15.39 -12.55 -0.34
C LEU A 295 -15.29 -12.21 1.16
N LYS A 296 -15.82 -11.05 1.51
CA LYS A 296 -15.99 -10.66 2.90
C LYS A 296 -16.99 -11.59 3.60
N LYS A 297 -16.61 -12.15 4.74
CA LYS A 297 -17.49 -12.99 5.54
C LYS A 297 -18.76 -12.23 5.94
N GLY A 298 -19.92 -12.79 5.64
CA GLY A 298 -21.21 -12.18 5.91
C GLY A 298 -21.60 -10.99 5.02
N GLY A 299 -20.84 -10.74 3.95
CA GLY A 299 -21.09 -9.65 2.99
C GLY A 299 -20.81 -10.08 1.57
N SER A 300 -21.72 -10.83 0.96
CA SER A 300 -21.54 -11.37 -0.41
C SER A 300 -21.36 -10.31 -1.51
N ASP A 301 -21.68 -9.04 -1.20
CA ASP A 301 -21.50 -7.90 -2.11
C ASP A 301 -20.04 -7.47 -2.28
N PHE A 302 -19.15 -7.90 -1.36
CA PHE A 302 -17.81 -7.36 -1.26
C PHE A 302 -16.74 -8.43 -1.42
N ALA A 303 -15.83 -8.22 -2.37
CA ALA A 303 -14.58 -8.94 -2.50
C ALA A 303 -13.53 -8.38 -1.54
N ILE A 304 -12.73 -9.25 -0.92
CA ILE A 304 -11.56 -8.82 -0.16
C ILE A 304 -10.46 -8.40 -1.12
N THR A 305 -9.81 -7.27 -0.85
CA THR A 305 -8.73 -6.70 -1.66
C THR A 305 -7.56 -6.28 -0.80
N LEU A 306 -6.35 -6.32 -1.37
CA LEU A 306 -5.23 -5.54 -0.89
C LEU A 306 -5.36 -4.12 -1.47
N GLN A 307 -5.24 -3.11 -0.65
CA GLN A 307 -5.25 -1.70 -1.08
C GLN A 307 -4.04 -0.96 -0.51
N PHE A 308 -3.49 -0.06 -1.30
CA PHE A 308 -2.49 0.89 -0.86
C PHE A 308 -2.79 2.26 -1.48
N PRO A 309 -3.34 3.20 -0.74
CA PRO A 309 -3.35 4.60 -1.13
C PRO A 309 -2.03 5.24 -0.71
N HIS A 310 -1.50 6.08 -1.55
CA HIS A 310 -0.33 6.90 -1.21
C HIS A 310 -0.72 8.27 -0.63
N THR A 311 -1.99 8.63 -0.50
CA THR A 311 -2.38 9.97 -0.06
C THR A 311 -3.34 9.94 1.13
N ALA A 312 -3.32 11.02 1.88
CA ALA A 312 -4.13 11.34 3.07
C ALA A 312 -5.67 11.21 2.92
N SER A 313 -6.17 10.70 1.83
CA SER A 313 -7.61 10.42 1.61
C SER A 313 -8.07 9.08 2.19
N ALA A 314 -7.20 8.28 2.74
CA ALA A 314 -7.57 7.08 3.47
C ALA A 314 -8.13 7.50 4.83
N GLY A 315 -9.44 7.40 4.95
CA GLY A 315 -10.20 7.90 6.08
C GLY A 315 -9.71 7.43 7.46
N PHE A 316 -10.19 8.08 8.47
CA PHE A 316 -10.05 8.12 9.92
C PHE A 316 -9.63 6.84 10.70
N TRP A 317 -9.38 5.70 10.06
CA TRP A 317 -9.18 4.39 10.71
C TRP A 317 -7.89 3.68 10.34
N ARG A 318 -6.96 4.35 9.66
CA ARG A 318 -5.69 3.80 9.23
C ARG A 318 -4.58 4.20 10.20
N ARG A 319 -3.73 3.25 10.59
CA ARG A 319 -2.41 3.58 11.12
C ARG A 319 -1.58 4.10 9.96
N ASP A 320 -1.08 5.32 10.04
CA ASP A 320 -0.33 5.97 8.96
C ASP A 320 1.00 5.29 8.61
N THR A 321 1.39 4.27 9.38
CA THR A 321 2.60 3.46 9.20
C THR A 321 2.44 2.26 8.26
N ASP A 322 1.20 1.82 7.96
CA ASP A 322 1.02 0.65 7.11
C ASP A 322 1.05 1.05 5.63
N PRO A 323 2.01 0.55 4.82
CA PRO A 323 2.11 0.86 3.39
C PRO A 323 0.87 0.41 2.62
N CYS A 324 0.18 -0.61 3.14
CA CYS A 324 -1.00 -1.19 2.52
C CYS A 324 -1.86 -1.90 3.57
N PHE A 325 -3.10 -2.23 3.21
CA PHE A 325 -4.04 -2.89 4.10
C PHE A 325 -4.99 -3.83 3.36
N ILE A 326 -5.48 -4.84 4.09
CA ILE A 326 -6.54 -5.71 3.61
C ILE A 326 -7.89 -5.02 3.83
N SER A 327 -8.58 -4.78 2.75
CA SER A 327 -9.88 -4.08 2.71
C SER A 327 -10.90 -4.89 1.91
N HIS A 328 -11.93 -4.23 1.45
CA HIS A 328 -12.94 -4.84 0.58
C HIS A 328 -13.50 -3.82 -0.41
N ALA A 329 -13.93 -4.29 -1.55
CA ALA A 329 -14.53 -3.50 -2.61
C ALA A 329 -15.74 -4.22 -3.22
N GLY A 330 -16.60 -3.48 -3.90
CA GLY A 330 -17.73 -4.10 -4.61
C GLY A 330 -17.26 -5.20 -5.56
N ARG A 331 -17.79 -6.42 -5.43
CA ARG A 331 -17.33 -7.57 -6.24
C ARG A 331 -17.48 -7.39 -7.75
N TYR A 332 -18.29 -6.43 -8.19
CA TYR A 332 -18.52 -6.08 -9.60
C TYR A 332 -17.49 -5.08 -10.14
N SER A 333 -16.74 -4.40 -9.27
CA SER A 333 -15.72 -3.42 -9.67
C SER A 333 -14.50 -4.11 -10.27
N GLY A 334 -13.77 -3.41 -11.12
CA GLY A 334 -12.59 -3.93 -11.79
C GLY A 334 -11.32 -3.68 -10.98
N HIS A 335 -10.60 -4.72 -10.64
CA HIS A 335 -9.37 -4.68 -9.86
C HIS A 335 -8.26 -5.46 -10.55
N ALA A 336 -7.01 -5.10 -10.29
CA ALA A 336 -5.87 -5.86 -10.78
C ALA A 336 -5.76 -7.22 -10.06
N ILE A 337 -5.09 -8.16 -10.71
CA ILE A 337 -4.72 -9.45 -10.13
C ILE A 337 -3.20 -9.59 -10.22
N ARG A 338 -2.54 -9.82 -9.09
CA ARG A 338 -1.17 -10.30 -9.04
C ARG A 338 -1.20 -11.81 -8.77
N PRO A 339 -0.98 -12.67 -9.76
CA PRO A 339 -1.07 -14.11 -9.59
C PRO A 339 -0.04 -14.66 -8.61
N VAL A 340 -0.38 -15.76 -7.94
CA VAL A 340 0.53 -16.54 -7.11
C VAL A 340 0.51 -18.00 -7.52
N MET A 341 1.59 -18.70 -7.20
CA MET A 341 1.75 -20.14 -7.45
C MET A 341 2.18 -20.85 -6.16
N GLY A 342 1.42 -21.86 -5.72
CA GLY A 342 1.69 -22.65 -4.50
C GLY A 342 1.18 -24.06 -4.57
#